data_31b5d961abc73556e3eb7fe933e665ca
#
_entry.id   31b5d961abc73556e3eb7fe933e665ca
#
_cell.length_a   1.000
_cell.length_b   1.000
_cell.length_c   1.000
_cell.angle_alpha   90.00
_cell.angle_beta   90.00
_cell.angle_gamma   90.00
#
_symmetry.space_group_name_H-M   'P 1'
#
loop_
_entity.id
_entity.type
_entity.pdbx_description
1 polymer ?
#
loop_
_entity_poly.entity_id
_entity_poly.type
_entity_poly.pdbx_seq_one_letter_code
_entity_poly.pdbx_strand_id
1 'polypeptide(L)'
;ILFGVWGATLSSAIGSILGAPRVLQALARDGVLPRWLSFLGNGSKSNDEPRIGTAVTLGVATATVCVGDLNIIAPVLTMFFLTTYMVLNVSAGIEGFLESPSFRPTFKVHWSLSMLGALGCLVVMFLINAVATVIAAVIVLAIFIWLQRRELETTWGDARRGIWMALVREGILQIGQEDTKNWRPHILVLSGVPKKRWLLIRFADHLTHNRGIITVCSVLPSSSRDVSQQSDTQETIREYVEKRGVQVLVRVVTATDFFDCLLYTSDAADERLG
;
A
#
# COMPACT_ATOMS: atom_id res chain seq x y z
N ILE A 1 45.04 10.21 8.57
CA ILE A 1 44.16 9.18 7.99
C ILE A 1 43.67 8.22 9.09
N LEU A 2 44.57 7.59 9.90
CA LEU A 2 44.21 6.64 10.97
C LEU A 2 43.19 7.21 11.97
N PHE A 3 43.37 8.42 12.51
CA PHE A 3 42.44 9.04 13.44
C PHE A 3 41.05 9.33 12.81
N GLY A 4 41.03 9.64 11.52
CA GLY A 4 39.75 9.83 10.81
C GLY A 4 38.95 8.52 10.65
N VAL A 5 39.64 7.44 10.31
CA VAL A 5 39.03 6.09 10.20
C VAL A 5 38.52 5.64 11.58
N TRP A 6 39.32 5.80 12.63
CA TRP A 6 38.91 5.45 13.99
C TRP A 6 37.69 6.27 14.48
N GLY A 7 37.70 7.56 14.21
CA GLY A 7 36.54 8.43 14.56
C GLY A 7 35.27 8.01 13.83
N ALA A 8 35.36 7.73 12.53
CA ALA A 8 34.21 7.33 11.72
C ALA A 8 33.67 5.95 12.13
N THR A 9 34.55 4.96 12.33
CA THR A 9 34.15 3.62 12.75
C THR A 9 33.55 3.60 14.15
N LEU A 10 34.14 4.31 15.10
CA LEU A 10 33.62 4.41 16.46
C LEU A 10 32.27 5.12 16.51
N SER A 11 32.10 6.22 15.76
CA SER A 11 30.84 6.93 15.63
C SER A 11 29.73 6.05 15.05
N SER A 12 30.06 5.31 13.99
CA SER A 12 29.12 4.36 13.36
C SER A 12 28.71 3.23 14.31
N ALA A 13 29.69 2.66 15.04
CA ALA A 13 29.44 1.61 16.01
C ALA A 13 28.52 2.08 17.15
N ILE A 14 28.78 3.27 17.72
CA ILE A 14 27.95 3.84 18.78
C ILE A 14 26.53 4.10 18.25
N GLY A 15 26.40 4.70 17.07
CA GLY A 15 25.10 4.96 16.44
C GLY A 15 24.30 3.68 16.24
N SER A 16 24.93 2.60 15.78
CA SER A 16 24.28 1.30 15.57
C SER A 16 23.87 0.63 16.89
N ILE A 17 24.70 0.66 17.92
CA ILE A 17 24.40 0.09 19.24
C ILE A 17 23.24 0.82 19.90
N LEU A 18 23.08 2.11 19.67
CA LEU A 18 21.96 2.90 20.22
C LEU A 18 20.70 2.80 19.37
N GLY A 19 20.85 2.71 18.04
CA GLY A 19 19.73 2.70 17.09
C GLY A 19 19.05 1.34 16.96
N ALA A 20 19.80 0.27 16.82
CA ALA A 20 19.26 -1.07 16.57
C ALA A 20 18.27 -1.56 17.63
N PRO A 21 18.53 -1.38 18.96
CA PRO A 21 17.56 -1.78 19.99
C PRO A 21 16.23 -1.02 19.90
N ARG A 22 16.27 0.25 19.54
CA ARG A 22 15.07 1.09 19.42
C ARG A 22 14.20 0.67 18.23
N VAL A 23 14.83 0.35 17.09
CA VAL A 23 14.12 -0.19 15.94
C VAL A 23 13.49 -1.53 16.28
N LEU A 24 14.22 -2.40 16.98
CA LEU A 24 13.71 -3.70 17.42
C LEU A 24 12.52 -3.54 18.37
N GLN A 25 12.59 -2.58 19.31
CA GLN A 25 11.49 -2.24 20.20
C GLN A 25 10.24 -1.74 19.46
N ALA A 26 10.43 -0.84 18.50
CA ALA A 26 9.34 -0.32 17.67
C ALA A 26 8.66 -1.45 16.88
N LEU A 27 9.42 -2.30 16.20
CA LEU A 27 8.89 -3.46 15.46
C LEU A 27 8.10 -4.42 16.35
N ALA A 28 8.55 -4.60 17.61
CA ALA A 28 7.83 -5.44 18.56
C ALA A 28 6.51 -4.81 19.02
N ARG A 29 6.47 -3.49 19.23
CA ARG A 29 5.27 -2.74 19.62
C ARG A 29 4.24 -2.66 18.51
N ASP A 30 4.70 -2.47 17.28
CA ASP A 30 3.85 -2.41 16.08
C ASP A 30 3.29 -3.79 15.71
N GLY A 31 3.60 -4.84 16.49
CA GLY A 31 3.11 -6.19 16.24
C GLY A 31 3.71 -6.85 14.98
N VAL A 32 4.75 -6.25 14.41
CA VAL A 32 5.47 -6.80 13.25
C VAL A 32 6.18 -8.09 13.60
N LEU A 33 6.74 -8.19 14.81
CA LEU A 33 7.42 -9.39 15.28
C LEU A 33 6.42 -10.49 15.71
N PRO A 34 6.83 -11.78 15.64
CA PRO A 34 6.04 -12.89 16.19
C PRO A 34 5.71 -12.67 17.67
N ARG A 35 4.56 -13.18 18.13
CA ARG A 35 4.09 -12.98 19.50
C ARG A 35 5.09 -13.39 20.58
N TRP A 36 5.92 -14.41 20.31
CA TRP A 36 6.96 -14.87 21.25
C TRP A 36 8.11 -13.86 21.40
N LEU A 37 8.27 -12.90 20.49
CA LEU A 37 9.25 -11.79 20.57
C LEU A 37 8.64 -10.48 21.09
N SER A 38 7.35 -10.46 21.44
CA SER A 38 6.68 -9.26 21.94
C SER A 38 7.33 -8.65 23.20
N PHE A 39 8.05 -9.46 23.98
CA PHE A 39 8.80 -9.00 25.16
C PHE A 39 9.89 -7.98 24.81
N LEU A 40 10.38 -7.93 23.56
CA LEU A 40 11.36 -6.95 23.09
C LEU A 40 10.76 -5.53 22.99
N GLY A 41 9.44 -5.42 22.94
CA GLY A 41 8.72 -4.14 22.99
C GLY A 41 8.73 -3.46 24.36
N ASN A 42 9.09 -4.19 25.42
CA ASN A 42 9.08 -3.66 26.78
C ASN A 42 10.29 -2.74 27.00
N GLY A 43 10.01 -1.50 27.37
CA GLY A 43 11.01 -0.54 27.81
C GLY A 43 11.18 -0.51 29.33
N SER A 44 12.22 0.16 29.81
CA SER A 44 12.44 0.43 31.24
C SER A 44 11.37 1.39 31.77
N LYS A 45 10.86 1.14 32.98
CA LYS A 45 9.81 1.96 33.63
C LYS A 45 10.16 3.45 33.78
N SER A 46 11.44 3.82 33.79
CA SER A 46 11.87 5.21 33.98
C SER A 46 11.97 6.00 32.68
N ASN A 47 12.67 5.46 31.66
CA ASN A 47 13.01 6.19 30.43
C ASN A 47 12.59 5.48 29.16
N ASP A 48 11.77 4.42 29.26
CA ASP A 48 11.36 3.59 28.13
C ASP A 48 12.53 3.04 27.28
N GLU A 49 13.70 2.85 27.91
CA GLU A 49 14.89 2.30 27.25
C GLU A 49 14.75 0.81 26.97
N PRO A 50 15.08 0.34 25.76
CA PRO A 50 14.98 -1.08 25.38
C PRO A 50 16.15 -1.93 25.92
N ARG A 51 16.24 -2.12 27.22
CA ARG A 51 17.36 -2.85 27.86
C ARG A 51 17.54 -4.27 27.33
N ILE A 52 16.42 -4.98 27.12
CA ILE A 52 16.47 -6.34 26.56
C ILE A 52 16.89 -6.30 25.11
N GLY A 53 16.36 -5.37 24.31
CA GLY A 53 16.79 -5.14 22.93
C GLY A 53 18.29 -4.84 22.85
N THR A 54 18.82 -4.00 23.75
CA THR A 54 20.24 -3.69 23.84
C THR A 54 21.11 -4.93 24.14
N ALA A 55 20.66 -5.76 25.10
CA ALA A 55 21.36 -7.00 25.41
C ALA A 55 21.39 -7.97 24.24
N VAL A 56 20.28 -8.11 23.51
CA VAL A 56 20.20 -8.96 22.31
C VAL A 56 21.10 -8.43 21.20
N THR A 57 21.03 -7.15 20.88
CA THR A 57 21.85 -6.55 19.82
C THR A 57 23.36 -6.61 20.14
N LEU A 58 23.72 -6.38 21.40
CA LEU A 58 25.11 -6.54 21.87
C LEU A 58 25.57 -7.98 21.77
N GLY A 59 24.73 -8.95 22.15
CA GLY A 59 25.01 -10.37 22.03
C GLY A 59 25.28 -10.79 20.58
N VAL A 60 24.44 -10.34 19.64
CA VAL A 60 24.64 -10.58 18.20
C VAL A 60 25.93 -9.95 17.71
N ALA A 61 26.20 -8.69 18.06
CA ALA A 61 27.42 -8.00 17.69
C ALA A 61 28.67 -8.73 18.20
N THR A 62 28.66 -9.15 19.48
CA THR A 62 29.77 -9.90 20.08
C THR A 62 29.96 -11.26 19.40
N ALA A 63 28.90 -11.99 19.11
CA ALA A 63 28.98 -13.27 18.41
C ALA A 63 29.58 -13.09 17.01
N THR A 64 29.18 -12.02 16.28
CA THR A 64 29.73 -11.71 14.96
C THR A 64 31.23 -11.40 15.02
N VAL A 65 31.67 -10.63 16.02
CA VAL A 65 33.09 -10.34 16.24
C VAL A 65 33.89 -11.61 16.57
N CYS A 66 33.30 -12.55 17.33
CA CYS A 66 33.96 -13.83 17.67
C CYS A 66 34.18 -14.74 16.45
N VAL A 67 33.41 -14.58 15.36
CA VAL A 67 33.63 -15.29 14.08
C VAL A 67 34.96 -14.85 13.44
N GLY A 68 35.35 -13.60 13.62
CA GLY A 68 36.70 -13.09 13.42
C GLY A 68 37.20 -12.93 11.98
N ASP A 69 36.48 -13.43 10.98
CA ASP A 69 36.88 -13.30 9.56
C ASP A 69 36.16 -12.14 8.87
N LEU A 70 36.92 -11.06 8.65
CA LEU A 70 36.41 -9.86 8.01
C LEU A 70 35.97 -10.11 6.55
N ASN A 71 36.61 -11.06 5.87
CA ASN A 71 36.29 -11.40 4.48
C ASN A 71 34.92 -12.08 4.36
N ILE A 72 34.46 -12.74 5.41
CA ILE A 72 33.14 -13.34 5.48
C ILE A 72 32.08 -12.30 5.94
N ILE A 73 32.44 -11.51 6.95
CA ILE A 73 31.51 -10.56 7.57
C ILE A 73 31.19 -9.38 6.63
N ALA A 74 32.19 -8.81 5.96
CA ALA A 74 32.02 -7.61 5.14
C ALA A 74 31.04 -7.81 3.97
N PRO A 75 31.11 -8.88 3.15
CA PRO A 75 30.08 -9.13 2.12
C PRO A 75 28.67 -9.30 2.68
N VAL A 76 28.51 -10.00 3.80
CA VAL A 76 27.19 -10.21 4.43
C VAL A 76 26.58 -8.88 4.88
N LEU A 77 27.36 -8.04 5.57
CA LEU A 77 26.92 -6.70 5.98
C LEU A 77 26.55 -5.84 4.76
N THR A 78 27.38 -5.86 3.72
CA THR A 78 27.10 -5.11 2.49
C THR A 78 25.80 -5.56 1.84
N MET A 79 25.52 -6.86 1.81
CA MET A 79 24.24 -7.39 1.30
C MET A 79 23.03 -6.92 2.11
N PHE A 80 23.13 -6.88 3.45
CA PHE A 80 22.06 -6.32 4.29
C PHE A 80 21.82 -4.83 4.02
N PHE A 81 22.89 -4.03 3.91
CA PHE A 81 22.76 -2.62 3.57
C PHE A 81 22.13 -2.41 2.20
N LEU A 82 22.62 -3.08 1.16
CA LEU A 82 22.07 -2.97 -0.19
C LEU A 82 20.61 -3.40 -0.26
N THR A 83 20.24 -4.46 0.44
CA THR A 83 18.85 -4.92 0.53
C THR A 83 17.97 -3.84 1.18
N THR A 84 18.42 -3.25 2.29
CA THR A 84 17.69 -2.19 2.97
C THR A 84 17.52 -0.96 2.08
N TYR A 85 18.60 -0.48 1.45
CA TYR A 85 18.53 0.65 0.53
C TYR A 85 17.69 0.36 -0.71
N MET A 86 17.72 -0.86 -1.23
CA MET A 86 16.88 -1.28 -2.34
C MET A 86 15.38 -1.16 -1.95
N VAL A 87 15.00 -1.70 -0.80
CA VAL A 87 13.61 -1.65 -0.32
C VAL A 87 13.18 -0.21 -0.06
N LEU A 88 14.03 0.62 0.56
CA LEU A 88 13.73 2.04 0.79
C LEU A 88 13.54 2.80 -0.53
N ASN A 89 14.40 2.57 -1.51
CA ASN A 89 14.27 3.20 -2.83
C ASN A 89 13.01 2.74 -3.57
N VAL A 90 12.66 1.45 -3.50
CA VAL A 90 11.41 0.93 -4.07
C VAL A 90 10.21 1.60 -3.40
N SER A 91 10.19 1.67 -2.06
CA SER A 91 9.11 2.31 -1.31
C SER A 91 8.97 3.79 -1.66
N ALA A 92 10.08 4.53 -1.69
CA ALA A 92 10.09 5.95 -2.06
C ALA A 92 9.66 6.17 -3.51
N GLY A 93 10.04 5.27 -4.42
CA GLY A 93 9.64 5.33 -5.82
C GLY A 93 8.15 5.07 -6.01
N ILE A 94 7.58 4.10 -5.30
CA ILE A 94 6.15 3.81 -5.31
C ILE A 94 5.36 4.99 -4.74
N GLU A 95 5.75 5.53 -3.58
CA GLU A 95 5.09 6.70 -2.99
C GLU A 95 5.18 7.94 -3.88
N GLY A 96 6.34 8.17 -4.51
CA GLY A 96 6.52 9.24 -5.47
C GLY A 96 5.67 9.08 -6.74
N PHE A 97 5.45 7.85 -7.19
CA PHE A 97 4.59 7.55 -8.33
C PHE A 97 3.10 7.74 -8.00
N LEU A 98 2.69 7.33 -6.79
CA LEU A 98 1.30 7.43 -6.35
C LEU A 98 0.86 8.87 -6.04
N GLU A 99 1.80 9.81 -5.89
CA GLU A 99 1.52 11.18 -5.45
C GLU A 99 0.57 11.22 -4.24
N SER A 100 0.80 10.32 -3.28
CA SER A 100 -0.04 10.16 -2.10
C SER A 100 -0.19 11.49 -1.34
N PRO A 101 -1.39 11.93 -0.95
CA PRO A 101 -1.60 13.19 -0.22
C PRO A 101 -0.86 13.27 1.12
N SER A 102 -0.54 12.11 1.69
CA SER A 102 0.25 11.99 2.93
C SER A 102 1.76 12.12 2.71
N PHE A 103 2.23 11.88 1.49
CA PHE A 103 3.64 11.99 1.13
C PHE A 103 3.98 13.44 0.76
N ARG A 104 4.55 14.20 1.71
CA ARG A 104 4.90 15.62 1.55
C ARG A 104 6.40 15.83 1.77
N PRO A 105 7.26 15.40 0.83
CA PRO A 105 8.70 15.60 0.97
C PRO A 105 9.06 17.09 0.89
N THR A 106 10.08 17.50 1.63
CA THR A 106 10.59 18.89 1.62
C THR A 106 11.14 19.27 0.23
N PHE A 107 11.69 18.32 -0.49
CA PHE A 107 12.12 18.50 -1.88
C PHE A 107 11.57 17.35 -2.74
N LYS A 108 11.18 17.67 -3.96
CA LYS A 108 10.59 16.69 -4.87
C LYS A 108 11.69 16.04 -5.70
N VAL A 109 11.79 14.73 -5.61
CA VAL A 109 12.64 13.88 -6.46
C VAL A 109 11.72 13.09 -7.38
N HIS A 110 12.08 13.00 -8.65
CA HIS A 110 11.31 12.22 -9.59
C HIS A 110 11.38 10.74 -9.22
N TRP A 111 10.26 10.05 -9.21
CA TRP A 111 10.13 8.65 -8.79
C TRP A 111 11.09 7.69 -9.53
N SER A 112 11.38 7.98 -10.82
CA SER A 112 12.29 7.17 -11.63
C SER A 112 13.72 7.14 -11.09
N LEU A 113 14.18 8.22 -10.42
CA LEU A 113 15.51 8.24 -9.81
C LEU A 113 15.61 7.27 -8.64
N SER A 114 14.56 7.17 -7.84
CA SER A 114 14.47 6.17 -6.77
C SER A 114 14.47 4.74 -7.34
N MET A 115 13.73 4.49 -8.42
CA MET A 115 13.75 3.19 -9.10
C MET A 115 15.12 2.86 -9.69
N LEU A 116 15.81 3.84 -10.23
CA LEU A 116 17.19 3.67 -10.71
C LEU A 116 18.14 3.33 -9.56
N GLY A 117 17.97 3.96 -8.39
CA GLY A 117 18.73 3.63 -7.18
C GLY A 117 18.47 2.19 -6.71
N ALA A 118 17.22 1.74 -6.73
CA ALA A 118 16.87 0.37 -6.40
C ALA A 118 17.50 -0.64 -7.36
N LEU A 119 17.45 -0.35 -8.67
CA LEU A 119 18.07 -1.18 -9.70
C LEU A 119 19.61 -1.23 -9.51
N GLY A 120 20.24 -0.09 -9.21
CA GLY A 120 21.66 -0.02 -8.91
C GLY A 120 22.05 -0.91 -7.72
N CYS A 121 21.29 -0.86 -6.63
CA CYS A 121 21.50 -1.76 -5.49
C CYS A 121 21.41 -3.23 -5.92
N LEU A 122 20.40 -3.60 -6.69
CA LEU A 122 20.18 -4.96 -7.17
C LEU A 122 21.35 -5.44 -8.04
N VAL A 123 21.80 -4.62 -8.98
CA VAL A 123 22.95 -4.93 -9.85
C VAL A 123 24.22 -5.18 -9.02
N VAL A 124 24.50 -4.30 -8.05
CA VAL A 124 25.69 -4.47 -7.18
C VAL A 124 25.58 -5.74 -6.33
N MET A 125 24.39 -6.06 -5.81
CA MET A 125 24.16 -7.32 -5.08
C MET A 125 24.47 -8.54 -5.95
N PHE A 126 24.04 -8.56 -7.21
CA PHE A 126 24.35 -9.65 -8.15
C PHE A 126 25.84 -9.75 -8.47
N LEU A 127 26.54 -8.62 -8.57
CA LEU A 127 27.99 -8.58 -8.82
C LEU A 127 28.81 -9.11 -7.62
N ILE A 128 28.31 -8.91 -6.38
CA ILE A 128 28.96 -9.41 -5.18
C ILE A 128 28.75 -10.93 -5.06
N ASN A 129 27.49 -11.36 -5.06
CA ASN A 129 27.15 -12.78 -4.96
C ASN A 129 25.70 -13.02 -5.43
N ALA A 130 25.56 -13.62 -6.61
CA ALA A 130 24.25 -13.89 -7.22
C ALA A 130 23.38 -14.84 -6.39
N VAL A 131 23.99 -15.88 -5.79
CA VAL A 131 23.24 -16.87 -4.96
C VAL A 131 22.70 -16.21 -3.70
N ALA A 132 23.53 -15.43 -2.99
CA ALA A 132 23.12 -14.70 -1.80
C ALA A 132 22.03 -13.66 -2.14
N THR A 133 22.09 -13.04 -3.33
CA THR A 133 21.05 -12.09 -3.80
C THR A 133 19.70 -12.77 -3.97
N VAL A 134 19.65 -13.94 -4.59
CA VAL A 134 18.42 -14.71 -4.74
C VAL A 134 17.86 -15.12 -3.38
N ILE A 135 18.70 -15.58 -2.46
CA ILE A 135 18.29 -15.94 -1.10
C ILE A 135 17.72 -14.70 -0.38
N ALA A 136 18.40 -13.55 -0.46
CA ALA A 136 17.91 -12.31 0.14
C ALA A 136 16.56 -11.88 -0.45
N ALA A 137 16.39 -11.96 -1.76
CA ALA A 137 15.11 -11.65 -2.42
C ALA A 137 13.97 -12.57 -1.97
N VAL A 138 14.23 -13.87 -1.83
CA VAL A 138 13.26 -14.85 -1.31
C VAL A 138 12.88 -14.53 0.14
N ILE A 139 13.84 -14.19 0.99
CA ILE A 139 13.59 -13.82 2.39
C ILE A 139 12.73 -12.55 2.46
N VAL A 140 13.07 -11.50 1.71
CA VAL A 140 12.30 -10.24 1.67
C VAL A 140 10.87 -10.50 1.19
N LEU A 141 10.71 -11.29 0.13
CA LEU A 141 9.40 -11.65 -0.38
C LEU A 141 8.58 -12.47 0.63
N ALA A 142 9.22 -13.42 1.30
CA ALA A 142 8.58 -14.24 2.34
C ALA A 142 8.10 -13.37 3.53
N ILE A 143 8.94 -12.44 3.99
CA ILE A 143 8.58 -11.48 5.05
C ILE A 143 7.42 -10.60 4.58
N PHE A 144 7.47 -10.09 3.35
CA PHE A 144 6.39 -9.28 2.77
C PHE A 144 5.06 -10.03 2.73
N ILE A 145 5.05 -11.26 2.21
CA ILE A 145 3.85 -12.11 2.15
C ILE A 145 3.34 -12.43 3.56
N TRP A 146 4.25 -12.71 4.50
CA TRP A 146 3.89 -13.01 5.88
C TRP A 146 3.25 -11.80 6.59
N LEU A 147 3.83 -10.61 6.44
CA LEU A 147 3.27 -9.36 6.98
C LEU A 147 1.90 -9.05 6.36
N GLN A 148 1.76 -9.26 5.05
CA GLN A 148 0.52 -9.06 4.35
C GLN A 148 -0.62 -9.96 4.84
N ARG A 149 -0.31 -11.23 5.15
CA ARG A 149 -1.31 -12.18 5.69
C ARG A 149 -1.70 -11.87 7.14
N ARG A 150 -0.94 -11.06 7.83
CA ARG A 150 -1.13 -10.78 9.25
C ARG A 150 -2.15 -9.68 9.52
N GLU A 151 -2.73 -9.06 8.48
CA GLU A 151 -3.71 -7.97 8.60
C GLU A 151 -3.34 -7.01 9.74
N LEU A 152 -2.14 -6.44 9.65
CA LEU A 152 -1.75 -5.39 10.59
C LEU A 152 -2.75 -4.26 10.41
N GLU A 153 -3.50 -3.92 11.46
CA GLU A 153 -4.37 -2.74 11.49
C GLU A 153 -3.49 -1.49 11.35
N THR A 154 -3.14 -1.18 10.11
CA THR A 154 -2.38 0.03 9.83
C THR A 154 -3.36 1.17 9.67
N THR A 155 -3.19 2.21 10.49
CA THR A 155 -3.85 3.52 10.33
C THR A 155 -3.49 4.20 9.00
N TRP A 156 -2.53 3.67 8.29
CA TRP A 156 -2.06 4.11 6.97
C TRP A 156 -2.80 3.35 5.88
N GLY A 157 -3.46 4.07 4.98
CA GLY A 157 -4.26 3.48 3.91
C GLY A 157 -3.50 2.43 3.11
N ASP A 158 -4.21 1.45 2.58
CA ASP A 158 -3.66 0.36 1.77
C ASP A 158 -2.99 0.93 0.51
N ALA A 159 -1.67 0.78 0.40
CA ALA A 159 -0.89 1.22 -0.76
C ALA A 159 -1.42 0.63 -2.08
N ARG A 160 -2.00 -0.57 -2.05
CA ARG A 160 -2.66 -1.19 -3.22
C ARG A 160 -3.83 -0.35 -3.72
N ARG A 161 -4.64 0.18 -2.80
CA ARG A 161 -5.75 1.05 -3.15
C ARG A 161 -5.25 2.33 -3.83
N GLY A 162 -4.12 2.86 -3.35
CA GLY A 162 -3.44 4.00 -3.96
C GLY A 162 -2.99 3.71 -5.39
N ILE A 163 -2.36 2.54 -5.63
CA ILE A 163 -1.90 2.11 -6.96
C ILE A 163 -3.09 2.00 -7.92
N TRP A 164 -4.17 1.32 -7.51
CA TRP A 164 -5.36 1.19 -8.35
C TRP A 164 -6.01 2.54 -8.64
N MET A 165 -6.06 3.44 -7.66
CA MET A 165 -6.59 4.79 -7.86
C MET A 165 -5.72 5.62 -8.82
N ALA A 166 -4.39 5.52 -8.73
CA ALA A 166 -3.48 6.20 -9.65
C ALA A 166 -3.63 5.67 -11.08
N LEU A 167 -3.70 4.35 -11.26
CA LEU A 167 -3.92 3.73 -12.56
C LEU A 167 -5.28 4.09 -13.16
N VAL A 168 -6.34 4.08 -12.36
CA VAL A 168 -7.67 4.48 -12.81
C VAL A 168 -7.70 5.96 -13.20
N ARG A 169 -7.10 6.84 -12.39
CA ARG A 169 -6.99 8.27 -12.70
C ARG A 169 -6.24 8.49 -14.01
N GLU A 170 -5.07 7.89 -14.15
CA GLU A 170 -4.27 8.03 -15.37
C GLU A 170 -5.02 7.47 -16.58
N GLY A 171 -5.66 6.29 -16.43
CA GLY A 171 -6.49 5.71 -17.47
C GLY A 171 -7.64 6.62 -17.91
N ILE A 172 -8.35 7.24 -16.95
CA ILE A 172 -9.46 8.17 -17.25
C ILE A 172 -8.94 9.43 -17.98
N LEU A 173 -7.78 9.97 -17.59
CA LEU A 173 -7.21 11.16 -18.20
C LEU A 173 -6.66 10.89 -19.61
N GLN A 174 -6.21 9.66 -19.89
CA GLN A 174 -5.72 9.25 -21.21
C GLN A 174 -6.81 8.75 -22.15
N ILE A 175 -8.00 8.41 -21.66
CA ILE A 175 -9.16 8.11 -22.50
C ILE A 175 -9.62 9.43 -23.11
N GLY A 176 -8.99 9.80 -24.24
CA GLY A 176 -9.41 10.91 -25.08
C GLY A 176 -10.80 10.66 -25.66
N GLN A 177 -11.47 11.74 -26.10
CA GLN A 177 -12.80 11.69 -26.67
C GLN A 177 -12.85 10.76 -27.89
N GLU A 178 -13.77 9.80 -27.82
CA GLU A 178 -14.46 9.10 -28.90
C GLU A 178 -13.62 8.46 -30.03
N ASP A 179 -13.00 7.34 -29.72
CA ASP A 179 -12.69 6.34 -30.73
C ASP A 179 -13.90 5.39 -30.89
N THR A 180 -14.67 5.53 -31.94
CA THR A 180 -15.84 4.67 -32.25
C THR A 180 -15.50 3.17 -32.23
N LYS A 181 -14.24 2.83 -32.51
CA LYS A 181 -13.72 1.45 -32.50
C LYS A 181 -13.55 0.88 -31.06
N ASN A 182 -13.33 1.73 -30.07
CA ASN A 182 -13.11 1.37 -28.68
C ASN A 182 -14.26 1.79 -27.75
N TRP A 183 -15.43 2.10 -28.33
CA TRP A 183 -16.59 2.50 -27.56
C TRP A 183 -16.99 1.46 -26.52
N ARG A 184 -17.08 1.87 -25.26
CA ARG A 184 -17.47 1.06 -24.12
C ARG A 184 -18.62 1.76 -23.40
N PRO A 185 -19.83 1.20 -23.41
CA PRO A 185 -20.98 1.89 -22.81
C PRO A 185 -20.83 1.98 -21.29
N HIS A 186 -21.09 3.15 -20.75
CA HIS A 186 -21.31 3.41 -19.35
C HIS A 186 -22.81 3.43 -19.10
N ILE A 187 -23.34 2.42 -18.39
CA ILE A 187 -24.76 2.30 -18.15
C ILE A 187 -25.07 2.55 -16.67
N LEU A 188 -25.86 3.58 -16.39
CA LEU A 188 -26.41 3.83 -15.07
C LEU A 188 -27.77 3.13 -14.94
N VAL A 189 -27.87 2.19 -14.01
CA VAL A 189 -29.10 1.45 -13.72
C VAL A 189 -29.68 1.95 -12.40
N LEU A 190 -30.80 2.63 -12.46
CA LEU A 190 -31.54 3.08 -11.29
C LEU A 190 -32.51 1.97 -10.84
N SER A 191 -31.99 1.05 -10.03
CA SER A 191 -32.71 -0.17 -9.69
C SER A 191 -33.61 -0.04 -8.46
N GLY A 192 -33.34 0.92 -7.56
CA GLY A 192 -33.94 0.91 -6.23
C GLY A 192 -33.60 -0.39 -5.50
N VAL A 193 -34.59 -1.25 -5.27
CA VAL A 193 -34.36 -2.59 -4.70
C VAL A 193 -34.02 -3.57 -5.84
N PRO A 194 -32.76 -4.06 -5.95
CA PRO A 194 -32.30 -4.91 -7.07
C PRO A 194 -33.12 -6.19 -7.27
N LYS A 195 -33.65 -6.76 -6.17
CA LYS A 195 -34.51 -7.95 -6.22
C LYS A 195 -35.76 -7.76 -7.09
N LYS A 196 -36.38 -6.57 -7.04
CA LYS A 196 -37.59 -6.28 -7.79
C LYS A 196 -37.32 -5.93 -9.26
N ARG A 197 -36.14 -5.39 -9.56
CA ARG A 197 -35.78 -4.88 -10.89
C ARG A 197 -34.54 -5.55 -11.46
N TRP A 198 -34.34 -6.82 -11.15
CA TRP A 198 -33.21 -7.61 -11.64
C TRP A 198 -33.10 -7.62 -13.17
N LEU A 199 -34.23 -7.57 -13.88
CA LEU A 199 -34.27 -7.54 -15.33
C LEU A 199 -33.47 -6.37 -15.92
N LEU A 200 -33.52 -5.19 -15.29
CA LEU A 200 -32.79 -4.01 -15.76
C LEU A 200 -31.27 -4.21 -15.64
N ILE A 201 -30.80 -4.79 -14.55
CA ILE A 201 -29.38 -5.08 -14.34
C ILE A 201 -28.89 -6.13 -15.35
N ARG A 202 -29.68 -7.18 -15.56
CA ARG A 202 -29.39 -8.23 -16.56
C ARG A 202 -29.40 -7.68 -17.98
N PHE A 203 -30.30 -6.78 -18.30
CA PHE A 203 -30.34 -6.11 -19.61
C PHE A 203 -29.10 -5.25 -19.84
N ALA A 204 -28.69 -4.47 -18.85
CA ALA A 204 -27.45 -3.71 -18.91
C ALA A 204 -26.23 -4.60 -19.10
N ASP A 205 -26.15 -5.74 -18.41
CA ASP A 205 -25.10 -6.72 -18.53
C ASP A 205 -25.02 -7.30 -19.95
N HIS A 206 -26.16 -7.64 -20.55
CA HIS A 206 -26.22 -8.11 -21.94
C HIS A 206 -25.79 -7.04 -22.95
N LEU A 207 -26.13 -5.77 -22.71
CA LEU A 207 -25.73 -4.66 -23.58
C LEU A 207 -24.22 -4.40 -23.51
N THR A 208 -23.63 -4.52 -22.33
CA THR A 208 -22.19 -4.24 -22.13
C THR A 208 -21.30 -5.40 -22.53
N HIS A 209 -21.80 -6.64 -22.59
CA HIS A 209 -21.02 -7.86 -22.84
C HIS A 209 -19.72 -7.93 -22.01
N ASN A 210 -19.76 -7.54 -20.74
CA ASN A 210 -18.59 -7.42 -19.84
C ASN A 210 -17.47 -6.48 -20.36
N ARG A 211 -17.76 -5.60 -21.31
CA ARG A 211 -16.79 -4.64 -21.89
C ARG A 211 -17.04 -3.21 -21.46
N GLY A 212 -18.19 -2.92 -20.87
CA GLY A 212 -18.58 -1.60 -20.37
C GLY A 212 -18.55 -1.51 -18.85
N ILE A 213 -18.91 -0.35 -18.32
CA ILE A 213 -19.08 -0.14 -16.88
C ILE A 213 -20.57 -0.01 -16.58
N ILE A 214 -21.05 -0.83 -15.66
CA ILE A 214 -22.42 -0.77 -15.16
C ILE A 214 -22.39 -0.18 -13.76
N THR A 215 -23.09 0.90 -13.54
CA THR A 215 -23.29 1.49 -12.23
C THR A 215 -24.73 1.26 -11.78
N VAL A 216 -24.92 0.48 -10.72
CA VAL A 216 -26.24 0.27 -10.10
C VAL A 216 -26.41 1.28 -8.98
N CYS A 217 -27.37 2.18 -9.16
CA CYS A 217 -27.67 3.22 -8.19
C CYS A 217 -29.02 2.93 -7.51
N SER A 218 -29.04 3.03 -6.17
CA SER A 218 -30.24 2.98 -5.35
C SER A 218 -30.41 4.30 -4.60
N VAL A 219 -31.55 4.93 -4.75
CA VAL A 219 -31.87 6.18 -4.06
C VAL A 219 -32.70 5.86 -2.83
N LEU A 220 -32.22 6.26 -1.66
CA LEU A 220 -32.92 6.16 -0.39
C LEU A 220 -33.55 7.51 -0.04
N PRO A 221 -34.74 7.53 0.58
CA PRO A 221 -35.37 8.79 1.03
C PRO A 221 -34.48 9.46 2.11
N SER A 222 -34.47 10.78 2.12
CA SER A 222 -33.59 11.61 2.99
C SER A 222 -33.82 11.47 4.50
N SER A 223 -34.89 10.76 4.90
CA SER A 223 -35.17 10.41 6.31
C SER A 223 -34.17 9.41 6.89
N SER A 224 -33.41 8.69 6.06
CA SER A 224 -32.36 7.73 6.45
C SER A 224 -30.97 8.32 6.22
N ARG A 225 -30.63 9.39 6.93
CA ARG A 225 -29.30 10.03 6.88
C ARG A 225 -28.20 9.22 7.59
N ASP A 226 -28.47 8.01 8.00
CA ASP A 226 -27.50 7.17 8.69
C ASP A 226 -26.47 6.61 7.67
N VAL A 227 -25.22 7.09 7.77
CA VAL A 227 -24.11 6.66 6.91
C VAL A 227 -23.85 5.15 7.03
N SER A 228 -24.07 4.58 8.22
CA SER A 228 -23.98 3.14 8.48
C SER A 228 -25.01 2.36 7.65
N GLN A 229 -26.25 2.84 7.60
CA GLN A 229 -27.34 2.20 6.86
C GLN A 229 -27.13 2.25 5.33
N GLN A 230 -26.47 3.30 4.83
CA GLN A 230 -26.05 3.39 3.42
C GLN A 230 -24.99 2.35 3.08
N SER A 231 -23.97 2.22 3.94
CA SER A 231 -22.88 1.26 3.77
C SER A 231 -23.39 -0.17 3.77
N ASP A 232 -24.23 -0.52 4.74
CA ASP A 232 -24.81 -1.87 4.86
C ASP A 232 -25.73 -2.21 3.66
N THR A 233 -26.50 -1.22 3.20
CA THR A 233 -27.35 -1.40 2.01
C THR A 233 -26.50 -1.57 0.76
N GLN A 234 -25.43 -0.81 0.61
CA GLN A 234 -24.52 -0.90 -0.53
C GLN A 234 -23.83 -2.27 -0.57
N GLU A 235 -23.38 -2.78 0.58
CA GLU A 235 -22.76 -4.10 0.67
C GLU A 235 -23.75 -5.22 0.37
N THR A 236 -24.97 -5.13 0.91
CA THR A 236 -26.04 -6.10 0.62
C THR A 236 -26.39 -6.16 -0.88
N ILE A 237 -26.43 -5.01 -1.55
CA ILE A 237 -26.67 -4.92 -2.99
C ILE A 237 -25.50 -5.54 -3.76
N ARG A 238 -24.27 -5.23 -3.37
CA ARG A 238 -23.06 -5.75 -3.98
C ARG A 238 -23.04 -7.27 -3.92
N GLU A 239 -23.18 -7.87 -2.73
CA GLU A 239 -23.22 -9.30 -2.57
C GLU A 239 -24.34 -9.98 -3.40
N TYR A 240 -25.49 -9.34 -3.47
CA TYR A 240 -26.62 -9.88 -4.23
C TYR A 240 -26.34 -9.97 -5.72
N VAL A 241 -25.65 -8.98 -6.28
CA VAL A 241 -25.30 -8.91 -7.71
C VAL A 241 -24.10 -9.80 -8.02
N GLU A 242 -23.07 -9.78 -7.17
CA GLU A 242 -21.88 -10.64 -7.32
C GLU A 242 -22.21 -12.13 -7.27
N LYS A 243 -23.10 -12.55 -6.38
CA LYS A 243 -23.60 -13.95 -6.31
C LYS A 243 -24.27 -14.41 -7.61
N ARG A 244 -24.68 -13.48 -8.48
CA ARG A 244 -25.28 -13.76 -9.81
C ARG A 244 -24.29 -13.59 -10.97
N GLY A 245 -23.02 -13.34 -10.68
CA GLY A 245 -21.95 -13.29 -11.68
C GLY A 245 -21.89 -11.98 -12.48
N VAL A 246 -22.59 -10.93 -12.09
CA VAL A 246 -22.58 -9.63 -12.78
C VAL A 246 -21.61 -8.66 -12.06
N GLN A 247 -20.66 -8.10 -12.80
CA GLN A 247 -19.71 -7.12 -12.27
C GLN A 247 -20.27 -5.72 -12.41
N VAL A 248 -20.56 -5.05 -11.29
CA VAL A 248 -21.14 -3.72 -11.27
C VAL A 248 -20.50 -2.82 -10.20
N LEU A 249 -20.52 -1.52 -10.44
CA LEU A 249 -20.28 -0.54 -9.40
C LEU A 249 -21.61 -0.26 -8.68
N VAL A 250 -21.64 -0.43 -7.37
CA VAL A 250 -22.85 -0.16 -6.57
C VAL A 250 -22.70 1.19 -5.87
N ARG A 251 -23.73 2.03 -5.99
CA ARG A 251 -23.84 3.31 -5.28
C ARG A 251 -25.21 3.44 -4.64
N VAL A 252 -25.21 3.88 -3.40
CA VAL A 252 -26.42 4.23 -2.67
C VAL A 252 -26.35 5.72 -2.35
N VAL A 253 -27.36 6.45 -2.77
CA VAL A 253 -27.46 7.91 -2.62
C VAL A 253 -28.76 8.22 -1.85
N THR A 254 -28.73 9.21 -0.97
CA THR A 254 -29.93 9.73 -0.31
C THR A 254 -30.37 11.01 -0.99
N ALA A 255 -31.64 11.07 -1.38
CA ALA A 255 -32.25 12.27 -1.94
C ALA A 255 -33.69 12.45 -1.40
N THR A 256 -34.17 13.68 -1.44
CA THR A 256 -35.54 14.02 -1.07
C THR A 256 -36.55 13.50 -2.10
N ASP A 257 -36.17 13.59 -3.37
CA ASP A 257 -36.86 13.01 -4.49
C ASP A 257 -35.91 12.34 -5.45
N PHE A 258 -36.41 11.33 -6.15
CA PHE A 258 -35.67 10.58 -7.17
C PHE A 258 -35.28 11.47 -8.36
N PHE A 259 -36.16 12.38 -8.77
CA PHE A 259 -35.91 13.29 -9.87
C PHE A 259 -34.90 14.38 -9.53
N ASP A 260 -34.87 14.88 -8.29
CA ASP A 260 -33.85 15.85 -7.84
C ASP A 260 -32.46 15.27 -7.94
N CYS A 261 -32.29 13.99 -7.62
CA CYS A 261 -30.99 13.32 -7.76
C CYS A 261 -30.51 13.25 -9.22
N LEU A 262 -31.44 13.03 -10.17
CA LEU A 262 -31.12 12.97 -11.60
C LEU A 262 -30.83 14.36 -12.17
N LEU A 263 -31.60 15.37 -11.80
CA LEU A 263 -31.41 16.76 -12.27
C LEU A 263 -30.08 17.32 -11.77
N TYR A 264 -29.74 17.11 -10.50
CA TYR A 264 -28.47 17.57 -9.93
C TYR A 264 -27.24 16.95 -10.63
N THR A 265 -27.31 15.68 -11.02
CA THR A 265 -26.24 15.04 -11.79
C THR A 265 -26.18 15.50 -13.24
N SER A 266 -27.31 15.89 -13.83
CA SER A 266 -27.39 16.43 -15.17
C SER A 266 -26.82 17.85 -15.25
N ASP A 267 -27.25 18.75 -14.32
CA ASP A 267 -26.75 20.13 -14.28
C ASP A 267 -25.24 20.20 -14.04
N ALA A 268 -24.68 19.33 -13.17
CA ALA A 268 -23.26 19.23 -12.95
C ALA A 268 -22.47 18.75 -14.20
N ALA A 269 -23.11 18.07 -15.14
CA ALA A 269 -22.52 17.68 -16.42
C ALA A 269 -22.56 18.83 -17.44
N ASP A 270 -23.63 19.64 -17.45
CA ASP A 270 -23.81 20.76 -18.36
C ASP A 270 -22.92 21.98 -18.00
N GLU A 271 -22.66 22.24 -16.72
CA GLU A 271 -21.74 23.30 -16.28
C GLU A 271 -20.28 23.09 -16.73
N ARG A 272 -19.89 21.87 -17.15
CA ARG A 272 -18.56 21.58 -17.69
C ARG A 272 -18.43 21.80 -19.18
N LEU A 273 -19.51 22.10 -19.88
CA LEU A 273 -19.55 22.29 -21.33
C LEU A 273 -19.75 23.77 -21.76
N GLY A 274 -19.76 24.70 -20.80
CA GLY A 274 -19.87 26.14 -21.02
C GLY A 274 -18.52 26.86 -21.02
#